data_a668e7f958eea8595a938b45897c3aaa
#
_entry.id   a668e7f958eea8595a938b45897c3aaa
#
_cell.length_a   1.000
_cell.length_b   1.000
_cell.length_c   1.000
_cell.angle_alpha   90.00
_cell.angle_beta   90.00
_cell.angle_gamma   90.00
#
_symmetry.space_group_name_H-M   'P 1'
#
loop_
_entity.id
_entity.type
_entity.pdbx_description
1 polymer ?
#
loop_
_entity_poly.entity_id
_entity_poly.type
_entity_poly.pdbx_seq_one_letter_code
_entity_poly.pdbx_strand_id
1 'polypeptide(L)'
;INKDVVDRYFTGATSRIQGMGLDEIAKEILVKHELAFAKKSSPIDRLPVGGLYQWKRRGEAHLFNPQTIHALQHATSTGDYAGFKKYSKLVNEQTEKAYTLRSLFDFKPTRPSISIDEVEPASAIYKRFATGAMSFGSISWEAHTTLAIAMNRLGGKSNTGEGGEDPIRYQKLENGDSMRSAIKQVASARFGVTSQYLTEADEIQIKMAQGAKPGEGGQL
;
A
#
# COMPACT_ATOMS: atom_id res chain seq x y z
N ILE A 1 -19.67 8.72 -9.67
CA ILE A 1 -20.30 9.23 -10.91
C ILE A 1 -21.29 10.32 -10.51
N ASN A 2 -21.26 11.44 -11.21
CA ASN A 2 -22.14 12.56 -10.98
C ASN A 2 -23.62 12.20 -11.29
N LYS A 3 -24.52 12.89 -10.62
CA LYS A 3 -25.96 12.67 -10.75
C LYS A 3 -26.44 12.76 -12.20
N ASP A 4 -25.99 13.76 -12.95
CA ASP A 4 -26.37 13.98 -14.35
C ASP A 4 -26.01 12.79 -15.25
N VAL A 5 -24.85 12.16 -15.02
CA VAL A 5 -24.42 10.98 -15.75
C VAL A 5 -25.26 9.77 -15.37
N VAL A 6 -25.57 9.63 -14.07
CA VAL A 6 -26.42 8.53 -13.58
C VAL A 6 -27.83 8.69 -14.12
N ASP A 7 -28.43 9.86 -14.03
CA ASP A 7 -29.81 10.12 -14.48
C ASP A 7 -29.96 9.91 -15.99
N ARG A 8 -28.92 10.21 -16.78
CA ARG A 8 -28.97 10.13 -18.24
C ARG A 8 -28.60 8.76 -18.80
N TYR A 9 -27.64 8.07 -18.23
CA TYR A 9 -27.08 6.84 -18.79
C TYR A 9 -27.23 5.62 -17.90
N PHE A 10 -27.46 5.80 -16.60
CA PHE A 10 -27.54 4.74 -15.62
C PHE A 10 -28.77 4.92 -14.72
N THR A 11 -29.93 5.13 -15.33
CA THR A 11 -31.20 5.39 -14.63
C THR A 11 -31.45 4.32 -13.55
N GLY A 12 -31.70 4.78 -12.32
CA GLY A 12 -31.94 3.91 -11.16
C GLY A 12 -30.70 3.46 -10.40
N ALA A 13 -29.49 3.70 -10.92
CA ALA A 13 -28.28 3.44 -10.17
C ALA A 13 -28.05 4.51 -9.07
N THR A 14 -27.55 4.10 -7.90
CA THR A 14 -27.26 5.02 -6.82
C THR A 14 -25.82 5.55 -6.92
N SER A 15 -25.66 6.87 -6.79
CA SER A 15 -24.34 7.52 -6.62
C SER A 15 -24.30 8.19 -5.27
N ARG A 16 -23.59 7.59 -4.32
CA ARG A 16 -23.43 8.15 -2.95
C ARG A 16 -22.35 9.22 -2.89
N ILE A 17 -21.37 9.10 -3.76
CA ILE A 17 -20.24 10.02 -3.88
C ILE A 17 -20.38 10.68 -5.23
N GLN A 18 -20.68 11.96 -5.23
CA GLN A 18 -20.74 12.72 -6.47
C GLN A 18 -19.33 12.82 -7.07
N GLY A 19 -19.26 12.86 -8.37
CA GLY A 19 -18.04 12.99 -9.14
C GLY A 19 -18.16 14.03 -10.23
N MET A 20 -17.26 14.03 -11.18
CA MET A 20 -17.29 14.92 -12.34
C MET A 20 -18.54 14.69 -13.19
N GLY A 21 -19.17 15.78 -13.60
CA GLY A 21 -20.28 15.75 -14.55
C GLY A 21 -19.80 15.72 -16.00
N LEU A 22 -20.77 15.68 -16.92
CA LEU A 22 -20.46 15.69 -18.36
C LEU A 22 -19.81 17.01 -18.80
N ASP A 23 -20.20 18.12 -18.19
CA ASP A 23 -19.64 19.44 -18.52
C ASP A 23 -18.16 19.55 -18.13
N GLU A 24 -17.77 19.02 -16.97
CA GLU A 24 -16.38 18.99 -16.53
C GLU A 24 -15.55 18.07 -17.44
N ILE A 25 -16.08 16.91 -17.79
CA ILE A 25 -15.41 15.99 -18.72
C ILE A 25 -15.22 16.63 -20.11
N ALA A 26 -16.26 17.32 -20.60
CA ALA A 26 -16.18 18.02 -21.87
C ALA A 26 -15.14 19.15 -21.84
N LYS A 27 -15.09 19.96 -20.77
CA LYS A 27 -14.08 21.00 -20.59
C LYS A 27 -12.66 20.43 -20.57
N GLU A 28 -12.45 19.32 -19.83
CA GLU A 28 -11.15 18.67 -19.79
C GLU A 28 -10.69 18.21 -21.20
N ILE A 29 -11.58 17.63 -21.97
CA ILE A 29 -11.29 17.17 -23.33
C ILE A 29 -11.00 18.37 -24.25
N LEU A 30 -11.77 19.46 -24.14
CA LEU A 30 -11.52 20.66 -24.92
C LEU A 30 -10.17 21.28 -24.61
N VAL A 31 -9.77 21.36 -23.34
CA VAL A 31 -8.41 21.82 -22.96
C VAL A 31 -7.33 20.94 -23.55
N LYS A 32 -7.50 19.62 -23.50
CA LYS A 32 -6.55 18.68 -24.12
C LYS A 32 -6.49 18.87 -25.64
N HIS A 33 -7.62 19.08 -26.28
CA HIS A 33 -7.72 19.36 -27.71
C HIS A 33 -7.00 20.65 -28.08
N GLU A 34 -7.26 21.75 -27.37
CA GLU A 34 -6.60 23.03 -27.58
C GLU A 34 -5.10 22.92 -27.44
N LEU A 35 -4.61 22.23 -26.40
CA LEU A 35 -3.18 21.98 -26.21
C LEU A 35 -2.56 21.16 -27.35
N ALA A 36 -3.29 20.19 -27.88
CA ALA A 36 -2.81 19.34 -28.96
C ALA A 36 -2.72 20.09 -30.30
N PHE A 37 -3.66 20.99 -30.58
CA PHE A 37 -3.76 21.71 -31.85
C PHE A 37 -3.31 23.17 -31.79
N ALA A 38 -2.87 23.65 -30.61
CA ALA A 38 -2.33 24.99 -30.49
C ALA A 38 -1.08 25.16 -31.41
N LYS A 39 -0.96 26.32 -32.07
CA LYS A 39 0.25 26.67 -32.83
C LYS A 39 1.42 26.73 -31.85
N LYS A 40 2.33 25.80 -31.94
CA LYS A 40 3.50 25.71 -31.08
C LYS A 40 4.58 26.66 -31.54
N SER A 41 5.13 27.40 -30.62
CA SER A 41 6.27 28.31 -30.88
C SER A 41 7.64 27.58 -30.85
N SER A 42 7.66 26.27 -30.54
CA SER A 42 8.88 25.49 -30.43
C SER A 42 8.92 24.36 -31.47
N PRO A 43 10.06 24.12 -32.14
CA PRO A 43 10.22 23.01 -33.07
C PRO A 43 10.23 21.62 -32.41
N ILE A 44 10.22 21.55 -31.09
CA ILE A 44 10.22 20.27 -30.35
C ILE A 44 8.80 19.92 -29.98
N ASP A 45 8.22 19.06 -30.78
CA ASP A 45 6.85 18.61 -30.63
C ASP A 45 6.78 17.39 -29.65
N ARG A 46 6.91 17.68 -28.35
CA ARG A 46 6.79 16.66 -27.31
C ARG A 46 5.53 16.86 -26.52
N LEU A 47 4.78 15.79 -26.34
CA LEU A 47 3.68 15.79 -25.40
C LEU A 47 4.18 16.05 -23.97
N PRO A 48 3.45 16.84 -23.17
CA PRO A 48 3.81 17.05 -21.77
C PRO A 48 3.77 15.71 -21.00
N VAL A 49 4.86 15.40 -20.33
CA VAL A 49 4.91 14.23 -19.44
C VAL A 49 4.46 14.69 -18.05
N GLY A 50 3.19 14.51 -17.75
CA GLY A 50 2.58 15.02 -16.51
C GLY A 50 3.10 14.38 -15.21
N GLY A 51 3.78 13.25 -15.31
CA GLY A 51 4.27 12.53 -14.13
C GLY A 51 3.18 11.78 -13.37
N LEU A 52 2.15 11.31 -14.07
CA LEU A 52 1.02 10.59 -13.46
C LEU A 52 1.47 9.28 -12.78
N TYR A 53 2.31 8.50 -13.43
CA TYR A 53 2.77 7.19 -12.93
C TYR A 53 4.09 7.24 -12.18
N GLN A 54 4.88 8.27 -12.42
CA GLN A 54 6.19 8.46 -11.80
C GLN A 54 6.41 9.93 -11.48
N TRP A 55 7.11 10.19 -10.39
CA TRP A 55 7.51 11.54 -10.07
C TRP A 55 8.33 12.16 -11.20
N LYS A 56 7.97 13.37 -11.59
CA LYS A 56 8.70 14.19 -12.55
C LYS A 56 8.89 15.59 -11.99
N ARG A 57 10.05 16.16 -12.24
CA ARG A 57 10.29 17.56 -11.90
C ARG A 57 9.27 18.45 -12.65
N ARG A 58 8.49 19.23 -11.93
CA ARG A 58 7.39 20.06 -12.45
C ARG A 58 6.16 19.25 -12.94
N GLY A 59 6.09 17.96 -12.63
CA GLY A 59 4.91 17.15 -12.85
C GLY A 59 4.00 17.11 -11.63
N GLU A 60 3.10 16.14 -11.61
CA GLU A 60 2.22 15.91 -10.46
C GLU A 60 3.01 15.58 -9.19
N ALA A 61 2.43 15.95 -8.08
CA ALA A 61 2.99 15.64 -6.78
C ALA A 61 2.74 14.19 -6.39
N HIS A 62 3.74 13.54 -5.83
CA HIS A 62 3.66 12.16 -5.35
C HIS A 62 4.08 12.06 -3.89
N LEU A 63 3.40 11.18 -3.13
CA LEU A 63 3.80 10.83 -1.78
C LEU A 63 5.23 10.26 -1.78
N PHE A 64 5.51 9.36 -2.70
CA PHE A 64 6.85 8.83 -2.94
C PHE A 64 7.57 9.70 -3.97
N ASN A 65 8.43 10.55 -3.48
CA ASN A 65 9.26 11.47 -4.25
C ASN A 65 10.72 11.33 -3.86
N PRO A 66 11.67 11.92 -4.59
CA PRO A 66 13.09 11.77 -4.30
C PRO A 66 13.49 12.12 -2.85
N GLN A 67 12.84 13.09 -2.24
CA GLN A 67 13.16 13.49 -0.86
C GLN A 67 12.71 12.44 0.15
N THR A 68 11.47 11.96 0.04
CA THR A 68 10.94 10.94 0.97
C THR A 68 11.64 9.60 0.80
N ILE A 69 11.89 9.19 -0.45
CA ILE A 69 12.60 7.93 -0.74
C ILE A 69 14.03 7.99 -0.19
N HIS A 70 14.77 9.07 -0.49
CA HIS A 70 16.14 9.23 0.01
C HIS A 70 16.19 9.25 1.54
N ALA A 71 15.30 10.01 2.18
CA ALA A 71 15.29 10.11 3.64
C ALA A 71 15.03 8.75 4.30
N LEU A 72 14.10 7.95 3.76
CA LEU A 72 13.81 6.61 4.26
C LEU A 72 15.00 5.66 4.04
N GLN A 73 15.52 5.60 2.83
CA GLN A 73 16.63 4.70 2.49
C GLN A 73 17.89 5.03 3.28
N HIS A 74 18.20 6.31 3.44
CA HIS A 74 19.35 6.73 4.24
C HIS A 74 19.18 6.35 5.72
N ALA A 75 18.04 6.67 6.30
CA ALA A 75 17.78 6.35 7.71
C ALA A 75 17.84 4.85 7.99
N THR A 76 17.31 4.02 7.08
CA THR A 76 17.32 2.55 7.25
C THR A 76 18.71 1.95 7.04
N SER A 77 19.45 2.40 6.03
CA SER A 77 20.79 1.88 5.76
C SER A 77 21.84 2.25 6.82
N THR A 78 21.66 3.39 7.46
CA THR A 78 22.56 3.86 8.53
C THR A 78 22.08 3.53 9.94
N GLY A 79 20.85 3.03 10.10
CA GLY A 79 20.23 2.82 11.42
C GLY A 79 19.93 4.13 12.16
N ASP A 80 19.84 5.26 11.45
CA ASP A 80 19.63 6.59 12.03
C ASP A 80 18.15 6.84 12.35
N TYR A 81 17.79 6.69 13.62
CA TYR A 81 16.43 6.97 14.08
C TYR A 81 16.06 8.45 13.96
N ALA A 82 17.00 9.38 14.12
CA ALA A 82 16.74 10.80 13.92
C ALA A 82 16.41 11.10 12.44
N GLY A 83 17.12 10.44 11.52
CA GLY A 83 16.81 10.46 10.09
C GLY A 83 15.43 9.90 9.79
N PHE A 84 15.04 8.80 10.44
CA PHE A 84 13.68 8.25 10.31
C PHE A 84 12.60 9.23 10.81
N LYS A 85 12.86 9.96 11.88
CA LYS A 85 11.95 11.03 12.35
C LYS A 85 11.80 12.16 11.32
N LYS A 86 12.87 12.52 10.62
CA LYS A 86 12.80 13.49 9.51
C LYS A 86 11.95 12.97 8.37
N TYR A 87 12.12 11.69 8.00
CA TYR A 87 11.24 11.04 7.02
C TYR A 87 9.77 11.08 7.45
N SER A 88 9.47 10.68 8.69
CA SER A 88 8.11 10.70 9.23
C SER A 88 7.48 12.09 9.17
N LYS A 89 8.27 13.13 9.51
CA LYS A 89 7.81 14.52 9.40
C LYS A 89 7.49 14.89 7.96
N LEU A 90 8.38 14.58 7.01
CA LEU A 90 8.13 14.84 5.59
C LEU A 90 6.83 14.19 5.09
N VAL A 91 6.59 12.92 5.47
CA VAL A 91 5.36 12.20 5.06
C VAL A 91 4.12 12.81 5.71
N ASN A 92 4.18 13.16 6.99
CA ASN A 92 3.03 13.71 7.70
C ASN A 92 2.68 15.14 7.24
N GLU A 93 3.68 15.97 6.96
CA GLU A 93 3.45 17.33 6.46
C GLU A 93 2.93 17.36 5.01
N GLN A 94 3.07 16.28 4.25
CA GLN A 94 2.43 16.16 2.93
C GLN A 94 0.91 16.09 3.00
N THR A 95 0.34 15.82 4.18
CA THR A 95 -1.12 15.83 4.35
C THR A 95 -1.74 17.17 4.01
N GLU A 96 -1.04 18.28 4.21
CA GLU A 96 -1.50 19.61 3.84
C GLU A 96 -1.75 19.78 2.33
N LYS A 97 -1.09 18.95 1.51
CA LYS A 97 -1.21 18.97 0.04
C LYS A 97 -2.17 17.92 -0.51
N ALA A 98 -2.82 17.16 0.34
CA ALA A 98 -3.86 16.18 0.00
C ALA A 98 -3.47 15.19 -1.13
N TYR A 99 -2.26 14.62 -1.08
CA TYR A 99 -1.82 13.63 -2.09
C TYR A 99 -2.51 12.28 -1.97
N THR A 100 -3.11 11.99 -0.84
CA THR A 100 -3.76 10.72 -0.55
C THR A 100 -5.11 10.96 0.11
N LEU A 101 -6.02 9.98 0.00
CA LEU A 101 -7.32 10.04 0.69
C LEU A 101 -7.16 10.19 2.21
N ARG A 102 -6.09 9.65 2.79
CA ARG A 102 -5.79 9.77 4.22
C ARG A 102 -5.69 11.24 4.66
N SER A 103 -5.14 12.11 3.82
CA SER A 103 -4.99 13.53 4.14
C SER A 103 -6.30 14.32 4.12
N LEU A 104 -7.39 13.71 3.65
CA LEU A 104 -8.72 14.28 3.71
C LEU A 104 -9.49 13.90 5.00
N PHE A 105 -8.92 13.02 5.82
CA PHE A 105 -9.55 12.64 7.08
C PHE A 105 -9.07 13.54 8.22
N ASP A 106 -10.00 13.86 9.08
CA ASP A 106 -9.72 14.60 10.31
C ASP A 106 -10.47 13.95 11.48
N PHE A 107 -9.99 14.22 12.69
CA PHE A 107 -10.69 13.78 13.89
C PHE A 107 -11.93 14.62 14.12
N LYS A 108 -13.05 13.95 14.39
CA LYS A 108 -14.26 14.63 14.78
C LYS A 108 -14.24 14.93 16.29
N PRO A 109 -14.05 16.17 16.72
CA PRO A 109 -13.90 16.53 18.14
C PRO A 109 -15.28 16.57 18.83
N THR A 110 -15.96 15.42 18.89
CA THR A 110 -17.30 15.30 19.48
C THR A 110 -17.30 14.79 20.92
N ARG A 111 -16.14 14.41 21.43
CA ARG A 111 -16.00 13.87 22.79
C ARG A 111 -14.93 14.64 23.55
N PRO A 112 -15.07 14.78 24.87
CA PRO A 112 -13.98 15.31 25.69
C PRO A 112 -12.76 14.38 25.60
N SER A 113 -11.57 14.94 25.80
CA SER A 113 -10.35 14.15 25.89
C SER A 113 -10.40 13.25 27.11
N ILE A 114 -9.88 12.05 26.98
CA ILE A 114 -9.70 11.10 28.08
C ILE A 114 -8.26 11.08 28.55
N SER A 115 -8.00 10.54 29.75
CA SER A 115 -6.64 10.36 30.24
C SER A 115 -5.90 9.38 29.34
N ILE A 116 -4.57 9.57 29.21
CA ILE A 116 -3.72 8.63 28.46
C ILE A 116 -3.72 7.23 29.07
N ASP A 117 -3.95 7.13 30.38
CA ASP A 117 -4.01 5.85 31.10
C ASP A 117 -5.29 5.05 30.77
N GLU A 118 -6.31 5.71 30.22
CA GLU A 118 -7.53 5.07 29.73
C GLU A 118 -7.41 4.63 28.26
N VAL A 119 -6.34 5.03 27.57
CA VAL A 119 -6.09 4.67 26.18
C VAL A 119 -5.43 3.30 26.11
N GLU A 120 -5.91 2.47 25.18
CA GLU A 120 -5.32 1.16 24.94
C GLU A 120 -3.81 1.29 24.62
N PRO A 121 -2.93 0.52 25.30
CA PRO A 121 -1.50 0.61 25.06
C PRO A 121 -1.12 0.10 23.66
N ALA A 122 -0.11 0.70 23.06
CA ALA A 122 0.37 0.35 21.71
C ALA A 122 0.68 -1.15 21.57
N SER A 123 1.22 -1.78 22.63
CA SER A 123 1.51 -3.22 22.65
C SER A 123 0.28 -4.12 22.47
N ALA A 124 -0.89 -3.67 22.90
CA ALA A 124 -2.15 -4.36 22.64
C ALA A 124 -2.63 -4.12 21.19
N ILE A 125 -2.38 -2.92 20.67
CA ILE A 125 -2.75 -2.55 19.30
C ILE A 125 -1.94 -3.36 18.27
N TYR A 126 -0.63 -3.55 18.48
CA TYR A 126 0.25 -4.28 17.53
C TYR A 126 -0.25 -5.69 17.21
N LYS A 127 -0.89 -6.36 18.16
CA LYS A 127 -1.42 -7.72 18.00
C LYS A 127 -2.52 -7.84 16.94
N ARG A 128 -3.13 -6.72 16.57
CA ARG A 128 -4.17 -6.66 15.53
C ARG A 128 -3.64 -6.37 14.13
N PHE A 129 -2.33 -6.13 14.00
CA PHE A 129 -1.72 -5.81 12.72
C PHE A 129 -1.10 -7.04 12.07
N ALA A 130 -1.28 -7.13 10.77
CA ALA A 130 -0.62 -8.12 9.91
C ALA A 130 0.04 -7.42 8.73
N THR A 131 1.10 -8.02 8.20
CA THR A 131 1.68 -7.57 6.93
C THR A 131 0.76 -7.96 5.78
N GLY A 132 0.91 -7.28 4.65
CA GLY A 132 0.38 -7.79 3.39
C GLY A 132 0.93 -9.18 3.07
N ALA A 133 0.18 -9.94 2.28
CA ALA A 133 0.60 -11.25 1.80
C ALA A 133 1.63 -11.08 0.67
N MET A 134 2.90 -11.10 1.00
CA MET A 134 4.01 -10.96 0.06
C MET A 134 4.73 -12.29 -0.10
N SER A 135 4.70 -12.87 -1.30
CA SER A 135 5.31 -14.15 -1.57
C SER A 135 6.85 -14.06 -1.57
N PHE A 136 7.50 -15.06 -0.98
CA PHE A 136 8.91 -15.28 -1.24
C PHE A 136 9.12 -15.57 -2.73
N GLY A 137 10.03 -14.85 -3.35
CA GLY A 137 10.21 -14.82 -4.81
C GLY A 137 9.76 -13.49 -5.42
N SER A 138 8.77 -12.79 -4.84
CA SER A 138 8.46 -11.39 -5.19
C SER A 138 9.30 -10.38 -4.40
N ILE A 139 9.79 -10.80 -3.24
CA ILE A 139 10.73 -10.04 -2.41
C ILE A 139 11.91 -10.96 -2.01
N SER A 140 13.01 -10.36 -1.58
CA SER A 140 14.20 -11.13 -1.18
C SER A 140 13.98 -11.92 0.12
N TRP A 141 14.84 -12.91 0.35
CA TRP A 141 14.87 -13.66 1.59
C TRP A 141 15.01 -12.76 2.81
N GLU A 142 15.93 -11.82 2.75
CA GLU A 142 16.24 -10.90 3.83
C GLU A 142 15.03 -10.01 4.15
N ALA A 143 14.36 -9.49 3.15
CA ALA A 143 13.17 -8.68 3.34
C ALA A 143 12.03 -9.50 3.97
N HIS A 144 11.79 -10.69 3.46
CA HIS A 144 10.71 -11.55 3.94
C HIS A 144 10.94 -12.03 5.38
N THR A 145 12.17 -12.44 5.72
CA THR A 145 12.52 -12.87 7.07
C THR A 145 12.58 -11.72 8.07
N THR A 146 13.07 -10.55 7.65
CA THR A 146 13.09 -9.34 8.49
C THR A 146 11.68 -8.92 8.88
N LEU A 147 10.73 -8.96 7.94
CA LEU A 147 9.32 -8.67 8.23
C LEU A 147 8.74 -9.67 9.25
N ALA A 148 9.04 -10.96 9.08
CA ALA A 148 8.58 -11.97 10.01
C ALA A 148 9.15 -11.76 11.43
N ILE A 149 10.45 -11.52 11.55
CA ILE A 149 11.10 -11.25 12.83
C ILE A 149 10.51 -10.00 13.49
N ALA A 150 10.35 -8.91 12.73
CA ALA A 150 9.80 -7.66 13.24
C ALA A 150 8.38 -7.86 13.80
N MET A 151 7.52 -8.53 13.03
CA MET A 151 6.14 -8.79 13.47
C MET A 151 6.08 -9.73 14.67
N ASN A 152 6.92 -10.78 14.71
CA ASN A 152 6.98 -11.69 15.85
C ASN A 152 7.44 -10.96 17.13
N ARG A 153 8.43 -10.07 17.04
CA ARG A 153 8.88 -9.24 18.17
C ARG A 153 7.77 -8.30 18.68
N LEU A 154 6.99 -7.74 17.77
CA LEU A 154 5.88 -6.84 18.11
C LEU A 154 4.63 -7.58 18.60
N GLY A 155 4.54 -8.89 18.39
CA GLY A 155 3.33 -9.67 18.63
C GLY A 155 2.25 -9.50 17.56
N GLY A 156 2.60 -8.89 16.43
CA GLY A 156 1.79 -8.86 15.22
C GLY A 156 2.00 -10.11 14.36
N LYS A 157 1.49 -10.10 13.15
CA LYS A 157 1.51 -11.29 12.28
C LYS A 157 2.09 -10.95 10.90
N SER A 158 3.08 -11.71 10.47
CA SER A 158 3.52 -11.69 9.07
C SER A 158 2.82 -12.77 8.27
N ASN A 159 2.73 -12.57 6.96
CA ASN A 159 2.03 -13.46 6.03
C ASN A 159 3.01 -13.97 4.98
N THR A 160 3.00 -15.28 4.73
CA THR A 160 3.89 -15.91 3.74
C THR A 160 3.59 -15.48 2.30
N GLY A 161 2.40 -15.00 2.01
CA GLY A 161 1.91 -15.02 0.63
C GLY A 161 1.75 -16.45 0.11
N GLU A 162 1.64 -16.61 -1.19
CA GLU A 162 1.37 -17.90 -1.85
C GLU A 162 2.62 -18.68 -2.28
N GLY A 163 3.81 -18.19 -1.95
CA GLY A 163 5.09 -18.81 -2.35
C GLY A 163 5.62 -19.92 -1.42
N GLY A 164 4.88 -20.26 -0.38
CA GLY A 164 5.35 -21.18 0.64
C GLY A 164 6.32 -20.54 1.65
N GLU A 165 6.94 -21.38 2.46
CA GLU A 165 7.94 -20.96 3.43
C GLU A 165 8.99 -22.06 3.62
N ASP A 166 10.25 -21.70 3.57
CA ASP A 166 11.35 -22.65 3.76
C ASP A 166 11.33 -23.19 5.20
N PRO A 167 11.41 -24.53 5.40
CA PRO A 167 11.41 -25.16 6.71
C PRO A 167 12.49 -24.67 7.68
N ILE A 168 13.61 -24.16 7.19
CA ILE A 168 14.66 -23.59 8.05
C ILE A 168 14.15 -22.43 8.90
N ARG A 169 13.10 -21.74 8.46
CA ARG A 169 12.48 -20.61 9.15
C ARG A 169 11.70 -21.02 10.40
N TYR A 170 11.40 -22.31 10.54
CA TYR A 170 10.68 -22.82 11.72
C TYR A 170 11.61 -23.02 12.91
N GLN A 171 12.90 -22.98 12.67
CA GLN A 171 13.90 -23.01 13.73
C GLN A 171 14.13 -21.60 14.27
N LYS A 172 14.23 -21.49 15.58
CA LYS A 172 14.60 -20.22 16.21
C LYS A 172 16.08 -19.93 15.97
N LEU A 173 16.38 -18.65 15.76
CA LEU A 173 17.75 -18.17 15.71
C LEU A 173 18.40 -18.24 17.10
N GLU A 174 19.73 -18.16 17.16
CA GLU A 174 20.50 -18.20 18.41
C GLU A 174 20.09 -17.13 19.42
N ASN A 175 19.67 -15.97 18.91
CA ASN A 175 19.17 -14.86 19.74
C ASN A 175 17.67 -15.02 20.17
N GLY A 176 17.05 -16.15 19.84
CA GLY A 176 15.65 -16.46 20.17
C GLY A 176 14.62 -15.93 19.18
N ASP A 177 15.03 -15.18 18.15
CA ASP A 177 14.12 -14.69 17.12
C ASP A 177 13.53 -15.82 16.28
N SER A 178 12.32 -15.60 15.79
CA SER A 178 11.66 -16.50 14.85
C SER A 178 11.50 -15.82 13.49
N MET A 179 11.95 -16.51 12.46
CA MET A 179 11.74 -16.10 11.07
C MET A 179 10.40 -16.62 10.51
N ARG A 180 9.66 -17.40 11.29
CA ARG A 180 8.41 -18.02 10.88
C ARG A 180 7.32 -16.96 10.72
N SER A 181 6.62 -16.98 9.60
CA SER A 181 5.41 -16.16 9.43
C SER A 181 4.23 -16.80 10.13
N ALA A 182 3.50 -16.00 10.92
CA ALA A 182 2.34 -16.46 11.68
C ALA A 182 1.18 -16.87 10.78
N ILE A 183 0.95 -16.12 9.70
CA ILE A 183 -0.10 -16.40 8.73
C ILE A 183 0.51 -17.15 7.54
N LYS A 184 -0.05 -18.32 7.25
CA LYS A 184 0.30 -19.12 6.08
C LYS A 184 -0.81 -19.06 5.06
N GLN A 185 -0.49 -18.53 3.86
CA GLN A 185 -1.47 -18.43 2.80
C GLN A 185 -1.53 -19.73 1.97
N VAL A 186 -2.73 -20.15 1.65
CA VAL A 186 -3.01 -21.28 0.75
C VAL A 186 -3.81 -20.76 -0.43
N ALA A 187 -3.19 -20.75 -1.61
CA ALA A 187 -3.80 -20.35 -2.86
C ALA A 187 -4.35 -21.58 -3.62
N SER A 188 -5.08 -21.35 -4.68
CA SER A 188 -5.65 -22.41 -5.52
C SER A 188 -4.58 -23.35 -6.11
N ALA A 189 -3.41 -22.83 -6.46
CA ALA A 189 -2.29 -23.61 -6.99
C ALA A 189 -1.48 -24.35 -5.91
N ARG A 190 -1.67 -23.99 -4.65
CA ARG A 190 -1.04 -24.65 -3.48
C ARG A 190 0.49 -24.75 -3.53
N PHE A 191 1.16 -23.74 -4.08
CA PHE A 191 2.62 -23.70 -4.10
C PHE A 191 3.22 -23.76 -2.69
N GLY A 192 4.16 -24.69 -2.47
CA GLY A 192 4.86 -24.83 -1.20
C GLY A 192 4.00 -25.26 -0.01
N VAL A 193 2.76 -25.68 -0.22
CA VAL A 193 1.87 -26.17 0.84
C VAL A 193 2.20 -27.62 1.19
N THR A 194 2.84 -27.81 2.33
CA THR A 194 3.15 -29.11 2.91
C THR A 194 2.43 -29.28 4.25
N SER A 195 2.39 -30.50 4.77
CA SER A 195 1.84 -30.72 6.12
C SER A 195 2.60 -29.93 7.17
N GLN A 196 3.92 -29.86 7.08
CA GLN A 196 4.73 -29.04 7.98
C GLN A 196 4.39 -27.55 7.88
N TYR A 197 4.28 -27.04 6.66
CA TYR A 197 3.85 -25.65 6.44
C TYR A 197 2.53 -25.33 7.15
N LEU A 198 1.54 -26.22 7.06
CA LEU A 198 0.24 -26.01 7.67
C LEU A 198 0.29 -26.12 9.20
N THR A 199 1.07 -27.09 9.75
CA THR A 199 1.19 -27.24 11.21
C THR A 199 1.96 -26.10 11.88
N GLU A 200 2.84 -25.44 11.14
CA GLU A 200 3.59 -24.28 11.59
C GLU A 200 2.81 -22.96 11.47
N ALA A 201 1.54 -22.98 11.09
CA ALA A 201 0.70 -21.80 10.97
C ALA A 201 0.01 -21.50 12.31
N ASP A 202 0.00 -20.23 12.71
CA ASP A 202 -0.93 -19.74 13.73
C ASP A 202 -2.31 -19.45 13.12
N GLU A 203 -2.29 -19.00 11.85
CA GLU A 203 -3.48 -18.77 11.04
C GLU A 203 -3.26 -19.27 9.62
N ILE A 204 -4.30 -19.83 9.02
CA ILE A 204 -4.32 -20.20 7.61
C ILE A 204 -5.20 -19.20 6.87
N GLN A 205 -4.64 -18.55 5.85
CA GLN A 205 -5.37 -17.66 4.99
C GLN A 205 -5.66 -18.33 3.64
N ILE A 206 -6.93 -18.55 3.34
CA ILE A 206 -7.34 -19.07 2.05
C ILE A 206 -7.40 -17.92 1.04
N LYS A 207 -6.60 -18.00 -0.01
CA LYS A 207 -6.64 -17.07 -1.13
C LYS A 207 -7.58 -17.62 -2.20
N MET A 208 -8.65 -16.89 -2.44
CA MET A 208 -9.59 -17.23 -3.51
C MET A 208 -8.93 -17.14 -4.88
N ALA A 209 -9.40 -17.95 -5.82
CA ALA A 209 -8.94 -17.91 -7.20
C ALA A 209 -9.13 -16.51 -7.80
N GLN A 210 -8.11 -16.03 -8.48
CA GLN A 210 -8.18 -14.75 -9.19
C GLN A 210 -8.87 -14.95 -10.53
N GLY A 211 -9.90 -14.16 -10.82
CA GLY A 211 -10.68 -14.27 -12.06
C GLY A 211 -9.87 -14.09 -13.34
N ALA A 212 -8.80 -13.31 -13.29
CA ALA A 212 -7.88 -13.14 -14.42
C ALA A 212 -6.99 -14.36 -14.72
N LYS A 213 -6.95 -15.35 -13.82
CA LYS A 213 -6.02 -16.50 -13.87
C LYS A 213 -6.65 -17.77 -13.33
N PRO A 214 -7.81 -18.17 -13.85
CA PRO A 214 -8.50 -19.35 -13.35
C PRO A 214 -7.65 -20.59 -13.57
N GLY A 215 -7.48 -21.37 -12.49
CA GLY A 215 -6.73 -22.61 -12.48
C GLY A 215 -5.20 -22.48 -12.39
N GLU A 216 -4.63 -21.28 -12.51
CA GLU A 216 -3.18 -21.08 -12.48
C GLU A 216 -2.65 -20.47 -11.17
N GLY A 217 -3.51 -20.18 -10.25
CA GLY A 217 -3.09 -19.70 -8.92
C GLY A 217 -2.62 -18.27 -8.86
N GLY A 218 -2.78 -17.54 -9.90
CA GLY A 218 -2.47 -16.17 -9.86
C GLY A 218 -1.37 -15.67 -10.71
N GLN A 219 -1.07 -14.83 -11.39
CA GLN A 219 -0.37 -14.18 -12.07
C GLN A 219 -0.22 -13.76 -13.12
N LEU A 220 -0.05 -13.00 -13.75
CA LEU A 220 0.29 -12.42 -14.77
C LEU A 220 1.06 -12.22 -15.47
#